data_03540c6f51b7794eeef37ca8d8832e3e
#
_entry.id   03540c6f51b7794eeef37ca8d8832e3e
#
_cell.length_a   1.000
_cell.length_b   1.000
_cell.length_c   1.000
_cell.angle_alpha   90.00
_cell.angle_beta   90.00
_cell.angle_gamma   90.00
#
_symmetry.space_group_name_H-M   'P 1'
#
loop_
_entity.id
_entity.type
_entity.pdbx_description
1 polymer ?
#
loop_
_entity_poly.entity_id
_entity_poly.type
_entity_poly.pdbx_seq_one_letter_code
_entity_poly.pdbx_strand_id
1 'polypeptide(L)'
;MRVWVLGSGSAGNAVLVESGGTRILIDAGFPVRELAKRLGAIGVSGESIESAIVTHEHTDHVRGVCAAAKKWKWTVYASTGTIAGHPLLEDICARPFAAGATLELGALSVETVRTPHDGTEPVAVVATARLTGARAGIIYDLGHVPASYRKTFERLDILVLESNHDEGMLRAGPYPPSVQSRIGGAYGHLSNRRAGAFARECVHAGLAQLVLAHLSERCNRPEIALRSMRDAVARTSFRGVMSAASQRAVCGPFTAGRNTRAAVAASQLSLEL
;
A
#
# COMPACT_ATOMS: atom_id res chain seq x y z
N MET A 1 -1.22 10.51 12.25
CA MET A 1 -0.57 9.81 11.13
C MET A 1 -1.15 10.33 9.82
N ARG A 2 -0.36 10.52 8.80
CA ARG A 2 -0.77 10.86 7.42
C ARG A 2 -0.20 9.83 6.45
N VAL A 3 -0.98 9.42 5.47
CA VAL A 3 -0.56 8.48 4.42
C VAL A 3 -0.87 9.08 3.06
N TRP A 4 0.04 8.97 2.10
CA TRP A 4 -0.18 9.30 0.70
C TRP A 4 0.18 8.10 -0.17
N VAL A 5 -0.66 7.79 -1.13
CA VAL A 5 -0.30 6.89 -2.22
C VAL A 5 0.26 7.76 -3.33
N LEU A 6 1.59 7.76 -3.48
CA LEU A 6 2.28 8.56 -4.51
C LEU A 6 1.98 8.03 -5.91
N GLY A 7 1.57 6.78 -6.01
CA GLY A 7 1.08 6.10 -7.18
C GLY A 7 1.04 4.60 -6.91
N SER A 8 0.12 3.88 -7.59
CA SER A 8 -0.05 2.45 -7.39
C SER A 8 -0.57 1.75 -8.64
N GLY A 9 0.10 0.67 -9.03
CA GLY A 9 -0.17 -0.18 -10.19
C GLY A 9 1.12 -0.72 -10.83
N SER A 10 1.00 -1.51 -11.89
CA SER A 10 2.11 -2.24 -12.52
C SER A 10 3.23 -1.38 -13.12
N ALA A 11 3.10 -0.05 -13.16
CA ALA A 11 4.16 0.84 -13.63
C ALA A 11 4.96 1.49 -12.49
N GLY A 12 4.53 1.30 -11.24
CA GLY A 12 5.25 1.72 -10.04
C GLY A 12 4.32 1.91 -8.85
N ASN A 13 4.83 1.52 -7.69
CA ASN A 13 4.16 1.65 -6.40
C ASN A 13 5.04 2.46 -5.45
N ALA A 14 4.43 3.37 -4.69
CA ALA A 14 5.08 4.08 -3.60
C ALA A 14 4.03 4.65 -2.65
N VAL A 15 4.16 4.39 -1.35
CA VAL A 15 3.28 4.90 -0.30
C VAL A 15 4.12 5.60 0.75
N LEU A 16 3.85 6.89 0.98
CA LEU A 16 4.48 7.68 2.03
C LEU A 16 3.65 7.59 3.31
N VAL A 17 4.29 7.27 4.42
CA VAL A 17 3.70 7.30 5.77
C VAL A 17 4.45 8.31 6.62
N GLU A 18 3.70 9.22 7.26
CA GLU A 18 4.25 10.25 8.13
C GLU A 18 3.57 10.25 9.50
N SER A 19 4.36 10.32 10.56
CA SER A 19 3.88 10.54 11.92
C SER A 19 4.98 11.10 12.82
N GLY A 20 4.66 12.07 13.69
CA GLY A 20 5.58 12.60 14.68
C GLY A 20 6.89 13.17 14.11
N GLY A 21 6.87 13.70 12.89
CA GLY A 21 8.07 14.18 12.19
C GLY A 21 8.82 13.12 11.39
N THR A 22 8.60 11.83 11.68
CA THR A 22 9.21 10.71 10.93
C THR A 22 8.46 10.46 9.63
N ARG A 23 9.19 10.29 8.54
CA ARG A 23 8.70 9.93 7.20
C ARG A 23 9.37 8.66 6.73
N ILE A 24 8.56 7.67 6.34
CA ILE A 24 9.02 6.44 5.71
C ILE A 24 8.32 6.24 4.37
N LEU A 25 9.02 5.67 3.41
CA LEU A 25 8.45 5.28 2.13
C LEU A 25 8.30 3.76 2.07
N ILE A 26 7.14 3.29 1.67
CA ILE A 26 6.91 1.87 1.35
C ILE A 26 6.97 1.76 -0.16
N ASP A 27 7.97 1.06 -0.65
CA ASP A 27 8.39 0.93 -2.04
C ASP A 27 8.80 2.25 -2.75
N ALA A 28 9.63 2.12 -3.77
CA ALA A 28 10.09 3.20 -4.62
C ALA A 28 10.11 2.74 -6.10
N GLY A 29 8.95 2.30 -6.60
CA GLY A 29 8.81 1.71 -7.93
C GLY A 29 8.89 2.70 -9.09
N PHE A 30 9.00 3.99 -8.82
CA PHE A 30 9.15 5.04 -9.84
C PHE A 30 10.61 5.44 -10.02
N PRO A 31 11.04 5.82 -11.24
CA PRO A 31 12.33 6.46 -11.43
C PRO A 31 12.47 7.67 -10.49
N VAL A 32 13.68 7.93 -9.99
CA VAL A 32 13.96 8.96 -8.97
C VAL A 32 13.44 10.34 -9.36
N ARG A 33 13.46 10.70 -10.65
CA ARG A 33 12.93 11.98 -11.14
C ARG A 33 11.41 12.06 -10.98
N GLU A 34 10.70 10.98 -11.32
CA GLU A 34 9.25 10.92 -11.17
C GLU A 34 8.86 10.87 -9.68
N LEU A 35 9.62 10.14 -8.87
CA LEU A 35 9.40 10.10 -7.42
C LEU A 35 9.58 11.50 -6.79
N ALA A 36 10.64 12.24 -7.18
CA ALA A 36 10.85 13.62 -6.74
C ALA A 36 9.66 14.53 -7.12
N LYS A 37 9.14 14.41 -8.35
CA LYS A 37 7.97 15.16 -8.80
C LYS A 37 6.73 14.87 -7.95
N ARG A 38 6.47 13.59 -7.64
CA ARG A 38 5.32 13.16 -6.84
C ARG A 38 5.43 13.60 -5.39
N LEU A 39 6.60 13.51 -4.79
CA LEU A 39 6.90 14.05 -3.47
C LEU A 39 6.73 15.57 -3.44
N GLY A 40 7.28 16.28 -4.42
CA GLY A 40 7.14 17.75 -4.56
C GLY A 40 5.68 18.20 -4.68
N ALA A 41 4.82 17.41 -5.35
CA ALA A 41 3.39 17.72 -5.47
C ALA A 41 2.64 17.74 -4.12
N ILE A 42 3.21 17.11 -3.09
CA ILE A 42 2.67 17.13 -1.71
C ILE A 42 3.53 17.94 -0.74
N GLY A 43 4.47 18.74 -1.26
CA GLY A 43 5.35 19.59 -0.45
C GLY A 43 6.40 18.82 0.37
N VAL A 44 6.75 17.60 -0.04
CA VAL A 44 7.75 16.75 0.63
C VAL A 44 9.01 16.68 -0.23
N SER A 45 10.17 16.91 0.37
CA SER A 45 11.45 16.67 -0.29
C SER A 45 11.92 15.23 -0.04
N GLY A 46 12.65 14.65 -1.00
CA GLY A 46 13.19 13.30 -0.83
C GLY A 46 14.17 13.19 0.33
N GLU A 47 14.92 14.24 0.62
CA GLU A 47 15.87 14.33 1.73
C GLU A 47 15.19 14.28 3.11
N SER A 48 13.91 14.61 3.19
CA SER A 48 13.14 14.56 4.44
C SER A 48 12.58 13.17 4.78
N ILE A 49 12.80 12.18 3.91
CA ILE A 49 12.45 10.77 4.15
C ILE A 49 13.65 10.09 4.79
N GLU A 50 13.44 9.46 5.93
CA GLU A 50 14.52 8.82 6.69
C GLU A 50 14.82 7.42 6.19
N SER A 51 13.76 6.68 5.80
CA SER A 51 13.86 5.27 5.48
C SER A 51 12.90 4.88 4.36
N ALA A 52 13.30 3.87 3.58
CA ALA A 52 12.42 3.16 2.67
C ALA A 52 12.35 1.67 3.05
N ILE A 53 11.15 1.10 2.99
CA ILE A 53 10.92 -0.33 3.15
C ILE A 53 10.51 -0.88 1.80
N VAL A 54 11.25 -1.86 1.30
CA VAL A 54 10.92 -2.58 0.05
C VAL A 54 10.11 -3.81 0.42
N THR A 55 8.92 -3.92 -0.15
CA THR A 55 8.02 -5.03 0.13
C THR A 55 8.45 -6.31 -0.57
N HIS A 56 8.93 -6.21 -1.80
CA HIS A 56 9.49 -7.31 -2.59
C HIS A 56 10.28 -6.80 -3.80
N GLU A 57 10.96 -7.70 -4.52
CA GLU A 57 11.96 -7.39 -5.54
C GLU A 57 11.42 -7.04 -6.92
N HIS A 58 10.12 -7.05 -7.18
CA HIS A 58 9.59 -6.73 -8.50
C HIS A 58 9.89 -5.28 -8.92
N THR A 59 10.09 -5.09 -10.21
CA THR A 59 10.57 -3.83 -10.79
C THR A 59 9.69 -2.63 -10.44
N ASP A 60 8.38 -2.79 -10.37
CA ASP A 60 7.43 -1.75 -10.02
C ASP A 60 7.40 -1.41 -8.52
N HIS A 61 8.25 -2.05 -7.71
CA HIS A 61 8.50 -1.75 -6.30
C HIS A 61 9.91 -1.22 -6.05
N VAL A 62 10.91 -1.66 -6.83
CA VAL A 62 12.32 -1.35 -6.56
C VAL A 62 12.99 -0.43 -7.57
N ARG A 63 12.39 -0.14 -8.73
CA ARG A 63 13.01 0.59 -9.86
C ARG A 63 13.79 1.83 -9.45
N GLY A 64 13.29 2.62 -8.53
CA GLY A 64 13.90 3.88 -8.11
C GLY A 64 14.67 3.80 -6.80
N VAL A 65 14.56 2.71 -6.04
CA VAL A 65 15.03 2.67 -4.65
C VAL A 65 16.52 2.93 -4.53
N CYS A 66 17.35 2.30 -5.37
CA CYS A 66 18.81 2.44 -5.29
C CYS A 66 19.28 3.85 -5.65
N ALA A 67 18.71 4.43 -6.71
CA ALA A 67 19.02 5.79 -7.11
C ALA A 67 18.52 6.82 -6.09
N ALA A 68 17.35 6.62 -5.51
CA ALA A 68 16.77 7.46 -4.47
C ALA A 68 17.59 7.38 -3.17
N ALA A 69 17.92 6.18 -2.72
CA ALA A 69 18.72 5.95 -1.52
C ALA A 69 20.11 6.61 -1.62
N LYS A 70 20.79 6.48 -2.75
CA LYS A 70 22.09 7.13 -3.00
C LYS A 70 21.95 8.66 -3.02
N LYS A 71 20.90 9.19 -3.68
CA LYS A 71 20.67 10.64 -3.82
C LYS A 71 20.26 11.29 -2.50
N TRP A 72 19.33 10.68 -1.77
CA TRP A 72 18.68 11.28 -0.60
C TRP A 72 19.13 10.68 0.74
N LYS A 73 20.10 9.76 0.69
CA LYS A 73 20.71 9.11 1.87
C LYS A 73 19.72 8.32 2.71
N TRP A 74 18.72 7.70 2.07
CA TRP A 74 17.78 6.84 2.77
C TRP A 74 18.44 5.58 3.34
N THR A 75 18.02 5.16 4.53
CA THR A 75 18.24 3.80 4.98
C THR A 75 17.18 2.91 4.33
N VAL A 76 17.59 1.91 3.56
CA VAL A 76 16.68 0.97 2.92
C VAL A 76 16.58 -0.30 3.76
N TYR A 77 15.37 -0.77 3.97
CA TYR A 77 15.07 -2.04 4.64
C TYR A 77 14.35 -2.96 3.67
N ALA A 78 14.70 -4.25 3.67
CA ALA A 78 13.98 -5.27 2.91
C ALA A 78 14.11 -6.63 3.62
N SER A 79 13.22 -7.58 3.31
CA SER A 79 13.38 -8.93 3.83
C SER A 79 14.67 -9.56 3.28
N THR A 80 15.22 -10.53 4.01
CA THR A 80 16.44 -11.22 3.59
C THR A 80 16.27 -11.84 2.20
N GLY A 81 15.12 -12.45 1.92
CA GLY A 81 14.83 -13.02 0.60
C GLY A 81 14.70 -11.96 -0.49
N THR A 82 14.05 -10.80 -0.21
CA THR A 82 13.94 -9.70 -1.16
C THR A 82 15.33 -9.14 -1.53
N ILE A 83 16.24 -9.00 -0.56
CA ILE A 83 17.63 -8.57 -0.84
C ILE A 83 18.31 -9.59 -1.74
N ALA A 84 18.26 -10.88 -1.40
CA ALA A 84 18.86 -11.95 -2.20
C ALA A 84 18.25 -12.04 -3.62
N GLY A 85 17.00 -11.68 -3.79
CA GLY A 85 16.29 -11.65 -5.08
C GLY A 85 16.63 -10.47 -5.98
N HIS A 86 17.33 -9.43 -5.45
CA HIS A 86 17.61 -8.21 -6.23
C HIS A 86 19.01 -7.64 -5.92
N PRO A 87 20.02 -7.95 -6.75
CA PRO A 87 21.42 -7.60 -6.47
C PRO A 87 21.68 -6.12 -6.15
N LEU A 88 20.93 -5.18 -6.74
CA LEU A 88 21.11 -3.76 -6.46
C LEU A 88 20.75 -3.37 -5.01
N LEU A 89 19.97 -4.18 -4.29
CA LEU A 89 19.70 -3.94 -2.87
C LEU A 89 20.93 -4.27 -2.00
N GLU A 90 21.74 -5.23 -2.40
CA GLU A 90 23.05 -5.49 -1.78
C GLU A 90 24.01 -4.33 -1.99
N ASP A 91 24.06 -3.77 -3.23
CA ASP A 91 24.92 -2.64 -3.60
C ASP A 91 24.69 -1.37 -2.77
N ILE A 92 23.49 -1.18 -2.23
CA ILE A 92 23.15 -0.05 -1.36
C ILE A 92 23.17 -0.39 0.12
N CYS A 93 23.70 -1.57 0.48
CA CYS A 93 23.74 -2.07 1.85
C CYS A 93 22.35 -2.00 2.52
N ALA A 94 21.32 -2.51 1.83
CA ALA A 94 19.98 -2.60 2.41
C ALA A 94 20.01 -3.41 3.71
N ARG A 95 19.33 -2.92 4.74
CA ARG A 95 19.27 -3.56 6.05
C ARG A 95 18.27 -4.71 6.02
N PRO A 96 18.72 -5.96 6.29
CA PRO A 96 17.83 -7.10 6.24
C PRO A 96 16.93 -7.18 7.47
N PHE A 97 15.72 -7.72 7.26
CA PHE A 97 14.85 -8.19 8.32
C PHE A 97 14.22 -9.55 7.92
N ALA A 98 13.74 -10.32 8.89
CA ALA A 98 12.93 -11.50 8.63
C ALA A 98 11.46 -11.09 8.48
N ALA A 99 10.71 -11.72 7.58
CA ALA A 99 9.26 -11.52 7.51
C ALA A 99 8.61 -11.85 8.87
N GLY A 100 7.75 -10.96 9.36
CA GLY A 100 7.20 -11.00 10.72
C GLY A 100 7.96 -10.14 11.74
N ALA A 101 9.06 -9.50 11.35
CA ALA A 101 9.78 -8.57 12.22
C ALA A 101 9.04 -7.25 12.39
N THR A 102 9.30 -6.58 13.51
CA THR A 102 8.90 -5.20 13.76
C THR A 102 10.13 -4.29 13.69
N LEU A 103 10.03 -3.24 12.88
CA LEU A 103 11.06 -2.23 12.70
C LEU A 103 10.67 -0.97 13.48
N GLU A 104 11.53 -0.50 14.38
CA GLU A 104 11.36 0.77 15.09
C GLU A 104 12.04 1.89 14.32
N LEU A 105 11.24 2.73 13.67
CA LEU A 105 11.70 3.80 12.76
C LEU A 105 11.19 5.15 13.27
N GLY A 106 11.98 5.83 14.08
CA GLY A 106 11.63 7.11 14.68
C GLY A 106 10.32 7.05 15.47
N ALA A 107 9.31 7.83 15.08
CA ALA A 107 8.00 7.85 15.70
C ALA A 107 7.04 6.75 15.22
N LEU A 108 7.51 5.84 14.36
CA LEU A 108 6.77 4.73 13.79
C LEU A 108 7.32 3.38 14.25
N SER A 109 6.42 2.45 14.55
CA SER A 109 6.71 1.02 14.67
C SER A 109 6.07 0.33 13.47
N VAL A 110 6.83 -0.43 12.71
CA VAL A 110 6.37 -1.06 11.45
C VAL A 110 6.48 -2.57 11.56
N GLU A 111 5.33 -3.22 11.73
CA GLU A 111 5.20 -4.68 11.69
C GLU A 111 5.17 -5.14 10.23
N THR A 112 5.95 -6.15 9.90
CA THR A 112 5.96 -6.80 8.58
C THR A 112 5.29 -8.16 8.67
N VAL A 113 4.63 -8.59 7.59
CA VAL A 113 4.01 -9.92 7.54
C VAL A 113 4.19 -10.51 6.14
N ARG A 114 4.57 -11.79 6.08
CA ARG A 114 4.79 -12.48 4.80
C ARG A 114 3.53 -12.48 3.94
N THR A 115 3.71 -12.14 2.66
CA THR A 115 2.64 -12.05 1.66
C THR A 115 2.73 -13.20 0.68
N PRO A 116 1.62 -13.91 0.37
CA PRO A 116 1.58 -14.90 -0.71
C PRO A 116 1.60 -14.25 -2.09
N HIS A 117 2.80 -14.04 -2.62
CA HIS A 117 3.07 -13.48 -3.94
C HIS A 117 4.27 -14.18 -4.57
N ASP A 118 4.46 -14.03 -5.88
CA ASP A 118 5.53 -14.68 -6.65
C ASP A 118 6.90 -13.97 -6.52
N GLY A 119 7.23 -13.53 -5.29
CA GLY A 119 8.55 -13.03 -4.90
C GLY A 119 9.29 -13.99 -3.95
N THR A 120 10.55 -13.68 -3.64
CA THR A 120 11.39 -14.53 -2.79
C THR A 120 10.93 -14.51 -1.33
N GLU A 121 10.68 -13.32 -0.78
CA GLU A 121 10.14 -13.15 0.57
C GLU A 121 9.31 -11.86 0.67
N PRO A 122 8.17 -11.78 -0.08
CA PRO A 122 7.33 -10.59 -0.09
C PRO A 122 6.68 -10.33 1.25
N VAL A 123 6.49 -9.04 1.60
CA VAL A 123 5.84 -8.62 2.84
C VAL A 123 4.79 -7.53 2.61
N ALA A 124 3.74 -7.56 3.40
CA ALA A 124 2.87 -6.43 3.67
C ALA A 124 3.29 -5.75 4.97
N VAL A 125 2.84 -4.53 5.22
CA VAL A 125 3.27 -3.76 6.40
C VAL A 125 2.09 -3.15 7.14
N VAL A 126 2.24 -3.04 8.47
CA VAL A 126 1.37 -2.25 9.34
C VAL A 126 2.21 -1.22 10.08
N ALA A 127 2.05 0.05 9.74
CA ALA A 127 2.71 1.14 10.42
C ALA A 127 1.84 1.63 11.59
N THR A 128 2.42 1.69 12.78
CA THR A 128 1.77 2.20 14.00
C THR A 128 2.48 3.45 14.49
N ALA A 129 1.76 4.54 14.67
CA ALA A 129 2.28 5.76 15.28
C ALA A 129 2.47 5.56 16.78
N ARG A 130 3.70 5.57 17.28
CA ARG A 130 4.03 5.23 18.68
C ARG A 130 3.35 6.13 19.71
N LEU A 131 3.18 7.43 19.39
CA LEU A 131 2.57 8.39 20.32
C LEU A 131 1.03 8.30 20.36
N THR A 132 0.38 8.05 19.23
CA THR A 132 -1.08 8.13 19.12
C THR A 132 -1.77 6.78 19.02
N GLY A 133 -1.02 5.72 18.73
CA GLY A 133 -1.53 4.39 18.44
C GLY A 133 -2.26 4.28 17.09
N ALA A 134 -2.24 5.33 16.24
CA ALA A 134 -2.87 5.29 14.92
C ALA A 134 -2.17 4.26 14.03
N ARG A 135 -2.96 3.45 13.31
CA ARG A 135 -2.47 2.30 12.54
C ARG A 135 -2.85 2.40 11.07
N ALA A 136 -1.88 2.18 10.19
CA ALA A 136 -2.09 2.10 8.74
C ALA A 136 -1.56 0.77 8.20
N GLY A 137 -2.43 -0.02 7.53
CA GLY A 137 -2.05 -1.23 6.82
C GLY A 137 -1.84 -0.94 5.35
N ILE A 138 -0.74 -1.44 4.76
CA ILE A 138 -0.44 -1.37 3.33
C ILE A 138 -0.23 -2.79 2.83
N ILE A 139 -1.14 -3.23 1.96
CA ILE A 139 -1.22 -4.59 1.43
C ILE A 139 -1.48 -4.53 -0.06
N TYR A 140 -0.51 -4.85 -0.86
CA TYR A 140 -0.65 -5.08 -2.28
C TYR A 140 0.21 -6.27 -2.72
N ASP A 141 0.01 -6.75 -3.94
CA ASP A 141 0.62 -7.95 -4.47
C ASP A 141 0.36 -9.18 -3.60
N LEU A 142 -0.89 -9.60 -3.61
CA LEU A 142 -1.43 -10.61 -2.74
C LEU A 142 -2.32 -11.57 -3.52
N GLY A 143 -1.88 -12.80 -3.74
CA GLY A 143 -2.65 -13.82 -4.47
C GLY A 143 -3.83 -14.37 -3.68
N HIS A 144 -3.67 -14.51 -2.36
CA HIS A 144 -4.75 -14.89 -1.45
C HIS A 144 -4.47 -14.34 -0.05
N VAL A 145 -5.51 -14.25 0.79
CA VAL A 145 -5.41 -13.73 2.15
C VAL A 145 -5.15 -14.88 3.14
N PRO A 146 -3.98 -14.91 3.82
CA PRO A 146 -3.73 -15.88 4.89
C PRO A 146 -4.64 -15.63 6.09
N ALA A 147 -5.02 -16.69 6.79
CA ALA A 147 -5.87 -16.59 8.00
C ALA A 147 -5.25 -15.72 9.11
N SER A 148 -3.91 -15.67 9.20
CA SER A 148 -3.17 -14.83 10.14
C SER A 148 -3.37 -13.32 9.93
N TYR A 149 -3.71 -12.89 8.69
CA TYR A 149 -3.88 -11.48 8.35
C TYR A 149 -4.98 -10.80 9.14
N ARG A 150 -6.05 -11.53 9.48
CA ARG A 150 -7.14 -10.98 10.28
C ARG A 150 -6.65 -10.34 11.58
N LYS A 151 -5.71 -10.98 12.29
CA LYS A 151 -5.16 -10.47 13.54
C LYS A 151 -4.20 -9.29 13.29
N THR A 152 -3.32 -9.40 12.30
CA THR A 152 -2.34 -8.34 11.99
C THR A 152 -3.01 -7.05 11.52
N PHE A 153 -4.04 -7.17 10.68
CA PHE A 153 -4.74 -6.03 10.07
C PHE A 153 -6.04 -5.64 10.78
N GLU A 154 -6.24 -6.08 12.02
CA GLU A 154 -7.35 -5.60 12.84
C GLU A 154 -7.12 -4.17 13.34
N ARG A 155 -8.21 -3.45 13.62
CA ARG A 155 -8.21 -2.13 14.26
C ARG A 155 -7.35 -1.07 13.56
N LEU A 156 -7.30 -1.11 12.23
CA LEU A 156 -6.65 -0.09 11.42
C LEU A 156 -7.49 1.18 11.35
N ASP A 157 -6.82 2.34 11.29
CA ASP A 157 -7.45 3.62 10.97
C ASP A 157 -7.42 3.89 9.45
N ILE A 158 -6.38 3.40 8.77
CA ILE A 158 -6.20 3.50 7.33
C ILE A 158 -5.85 2.11 6.79
N LEU A 159 -6.54 1.67 5.73
CA LEU A 159 -6.21 0.46 5.01
C LEU A 159 -6.00 0.78 3.53
N VAL A 160 -4.78 0.60 3.04
CA VAL A 160 -4.43 0.56 1.61
C VAL A 160 -4.40 -0.90 1.19
N LEU A 161 -5.36 -1.30 0.36
CA LEU A 161 -5.59 -2.70 0.02
C LEU A 161 -5.60 -2.91 -1.49
N GLU A 162 -4.89 -3.93 -1.95
CA GLU A 162 -4.98 -4.37 -3.34
C GLU A 162 -6.43 -4.69 -3.74
N SER A 163 -6.80 -4.21 -4.93
CA SER A 163 -8.01 -4.57 -5.65
C SER A 163 -7.66 -4.61 -7.14
N ASN A 164 -6.90 -5.64 -7.54
CA ASN A 164 -6.17 -5.64 -8.80
C ASN A 164 -7.10 -5.77 -10.01
N HIS A 165 -7.99 -6.76 -10.04
CA HIS A 165 -8.76 -7.06 -11.23
C HIS A 165 -10.23 -7.40 -10.94
N ASP A 166 -11.08 -7.08 -11.90
CA ASP A 166 -12.41 -7.70 -12.04
C ASP A 166 -12.25 -9.06 -12.71
N GLU A 167 -12.87 -10.10 -12.13
CA GLU A 167 -12.73 -11.48 -12.63
C GLU A 167 -13.31 -11.66 -14.05
N GLY A 168 -14.36 -10.91 -14.41
CA GLY A 168 -14.96 -10.91 -15.75
C GLY A 168 -14.05 -10.21 -16.76
N MET A 169 -13.53 -9.05 -16.40
CA MET A 169 -12.59 -8.32 -17.25
C MET A 169 -11.28 -9.07 -17.44
N LEU A 170 -10.77 -9.79 -16.43
CA LEU A 170 -9.58 -10.62 -16.58
C LEU A 170 -9.79 -11.75 -17.56
N ARG A 171 -10.92 -12.48 -17.45
CA ARG A 171 -11.27 -13.58 -18.38
C ARG A 171 -11.47 -13.11 -19.83
N ALA A 172 -12.09 -11.95 -20.01
CA ALA A 172 -12.33 -11.35 -21.33
C ALA A 172 -11.17 -10.49 -21.82
N GLY A 173 -10.13 -10.31 -21.00
CA GLY A 173 -9.04 -9.38 -21.23
C GLY A 173 -8.02 -9.85 -22.30
N PRO A 174 -7.08 -8.99 -22.66
CA PRO A 174 -6.15 -9.22 -23.77
C PRO A 174 -5.01 -10.20 -23.44
N TYR A 175 -4.96 -10.70 -22.21
CA TYR A 175 -3.88 -11.58 -21.77
C TYR A 175 -4.10 -13.04 -22.24
N PRO A 176 -3.01 -13.76 -22.61
CA PRO A 176 -3.08 -15.21 -22.83
C PRO A 176 -3.59 -15.95 -21.59
N PRO A 177 -4.22 -17.13 -21.74
CA PRO A 177 -4.76 -17.91 -20.62
C PRO A 177 -3.74 -18.21 -19.51
N SER A 178 -2.47 -18.44 -19.85
CA SER A 178 -1.40 -18.65 -18.86
C SER A 178 -1.14 -17.40 -17.98
N VAL A 179 -1.18 -16.21 -18.58
CA VAL A 179 -1.03 -14.94 -17.85
C VAL A 179 -2.27 -14.66 -17.01
N GLN A 180 -3.48 -14.93 -17.53
CA GLN A 180 -4.71 -14.79 -16.74
C GLN A 180 -4.69 -15.72 -15.51
N SER A 181 -4.25 -16.98 -15.69
CA SER A 181 -4.11 -17.95 -14.59
C SER A 181 -3.08 -17.53 -13.56
N ARG A 182 -1.96 -16.91 -13.99
CA ARG A 182 -0.96 -16.35 -13.08
C ARG A 182 -1.54 -15.17 -12.29
N ILE A 183 -2.19 -14.20 -12.96
CA ILE A 183 -2.78 -13.03 -12.30
C ILE A 183 -3.83 -13.45 -11.26
N GLY A 184 -4.75 -14.33 -11.60
CA GLY A 184 -5.81 -14.80 -10.70
C GLY A 184 -5.42 -15.93 -9.75
N GLY A 185 -4.16 -16.41 -9.82
CA GLY A 185 -3.63 -17.53 -9.06
C GLY A 185 -3.36 -17.23 -7.59
N ALA A 186 -2.95 -18.28 -6.85
CA ALA A 186 -2.70 -18.20 -5.41
C ALA A 186 -1.51 -17.31 -5.03
N TYR A 187 -0.61 -17.04 -5.96
CA TYR A 187 0.56 -16.15 -5.81
C TYR A 187 0.51 -14.97 -6.77
N GLY A 188 -0.64 -14.72 -7.40
CA GLY A 188 -0.87 -13.57 -8.27
C GLY A 188 -1.40 -12.36 -7.49
N HIS A 189 -2.61 -11.92 -7.84
CA HIS A 189 -3.21 -10.69 -7.29
C HIS A 189 -4.66 -10.91 -6.83
N LEU A 190 -5.12 -10.10 -5.87
CA LEU A 190 -6.51 -10.13 -5.41
C LEU A 190 -7.46 -9.59 -6.48
N SER A 191 -8.51 -10.36 -6.77
CA SER A 191 -9.67 -9.82 -7.47
C SER A 191 -10.45 -8.84 -6.56
N ASN A 192 -11.27 -7.97 -7.18
CA ASN A 192 -12.16 -7.06 -6.45
C ASN A 192 -13.03 -7.81 -5.42
N ARG A 193 -13.52 -9.00 -5.78
CA ARG A 193 -14.34 -9.83 -4.91
C ARG A 193 -13.55 -10.37 -3.69
N ARG A 194 -12.31 -10.85 -3.92
CA ARG A 194 -11.44 -11.34 -2.83
C ARG A 194 -10.99 -10.20 -1.91
N ALA A 195 -10.64 -9.05 -2.49
CA ALA A 195 -10.32 -7.83 -1.73
C ALA A 195 -11.51 -7.40 -0.86
N GLY A 196 -12.73 -7.40 -1.40
CA GLY A 196 -13.95 -7.10 -0.66
C GLY A 196 -14.22 -8.09 0.49
N ALA A 197 -13.97 -9.38 0.28
CA ALA A 197 -14.12 -10.39 1.33
C ALA A 197 -13.16 -10.14 2.50
N PHE A 198 -11.90 -9.82 2.22
CA PHE A 198 -10.92 -9.48 3.25
C PHE A 198 -11.24 -8.14 3.94
N ALA A 199 -11.57 -7.11 3.17
CA ALA A 199 -11.96 -5.83 3.74
C ALA A 199 -13.11 -5.98 4.74
N ARG A 200 -14.10 -6.82 4.44
CA ARG A 200 -15.22 -7.10 5.33
C ARG A 200 -14.80 -7.67 6.70
N GLU A 201 -13.67 -8.38 6.76
CA GLU A 201 -13.12 -8.89 8.02
C GLU A 201 -12.35 -7.82 8.81
N CYS A 202 -11.78 -6.83 8.10
CA CYS A 202 -10.94 -5.78 8.69
C CYS A 202 -11.73 -4.53 9.09
N VAL A 203 -12.87 -4.24 8.39
CA VAL A 203 -13.60 -2.99 8.61
C VAL A 203 -14.31 -2.95 9.97
N HIS A 204 -14.29 -1.77 10.58
CA HIS A 204 -14.97 -1.45 11.82
C HIS A 204 -15.34 0.04 11.84
N ALA A 205 -16.13 0.49 12.79
CA ALA A 205 -16.60 1.87 12.86
C ALA A 205 -15.49 2.95 12.99
N GLY A 206 -14.28 2.54 13.40
CA GLY A 206 -13.13 3.42 13.55
C GLY A 206 -12.21 3.48 12.32
N LEU A 207 -12.37 2.59 11.33
CA LEU A 207 -11.60 2.65 10.09
C LEU A 207 -12.01 3.90 9.30
N ALA A 208 -11.12 4.90 9.27
CA ALA A 208 -11.43 6.19 8.63
C ALA A 208 -11.27 6.16 7.11
N GLN A 209 -10.28 5.41 6.60
CA GLN A 209 -9.92 5.39 5.19
C GLN A 209 -9.71 3.96 4.68
N LEU A 210 -10.42 3.61 3.60
CA LEU A 210 -10.22 2.38 2.83
C LEU A 210 -9.82 2.76 1.41
N VAL A 211 -8.56 2.55 1.06
CA VAL A 211 -7.96 2.96 -0.20
C VAL A 211 -7.67 1.73 -1.05
N LEU A 212 -8.35 1.60 -2.19
CA LEU A 212 -8.07 0.53 -3.14
C LEU A 212 -6.81 0.86 -3.94
N ALA A 213 -5.88 -0.07 -3.99
CA ALA A 213 -4.57 0.12 -4.61
C ALA A 213 -4.27 -0.98 -5.63
N HIS A 214 -3.20 -0.81 -6.39
CA HIS A 214 -2.68 -1.78 -7.36
C HIS A 214 -3.72 -2.26 -8.38
N LEU A 215 -4.58 -1.32 -8.86
CA LEU A 215 -5.59 -1.63 -9.85
C LEU A 215 -4.94 -1.86 -11.23
N SER A 216 -5.32 -2.96 -11.88
CA SER A 216 -4.91 -3.26 -13.25
C SER A 216 -5.50 -2.25 -14.24
N GLU A 217 -4.68 -1.58 -15.03
CA GLU A 217 -5.16 -0.66 -16.08
C GLU A 217 -5.95 -1.37 -17.20
N ARG A 218 -5.75 -2.70 -17.37
CA ARG A 218 -6.38 -3.49 -18.43
C ARG A 218 -7.57 -4.33 -17.96
N CYS A 219 -7.52 -4.81 -16.73
CA CYS A 219 -8.50 -5.77 -16.20
C CYS A 219 -9.29 -5.20 -15.02
N ASN A 220 -9.28 -3.87 -14.83
CA ASN A 220 -10.08 -3.21 -13.80
C ASN A 220 -10.44 -1.77 -14.22
N ARG A 221 -11.36 -1.18 -13.46
CA ARG A 221 -11.69 0.25 -13.48
C ARG A 221 -11.96 0.69 -12.05
N PRO A 222 -11.57 1.92 -11.65
CA PRO A 222 -11.81 2.43 -10.30
C PRO A 222 -13.29 2.32 -9.86
N GLU A 223 -14.23 2.60 -10.76
CA GLU A 223 -15.67 2.57 -10.48
C GLU A 223 -16.16 1.15 -10.19
N ILE A 224 -15.63 0.13 -10.90
CA ILE A 224 -15.95 -1.29 -10.70
C ILE A 224 -15.39 -1.76 -9.37
N ALA A 225 -14.12 -1.48 -9.09
CA ALA A 225 -13.46 -1.83 -7.83
C ALA A 225 -14.18 -1.20 -6.63
N LEU A 226 -14.48 0.10 -6.69
CA LEU A 226 -15.20 0.82 -5.63
C LEU A 226 -16.63 0.30 -5.43
N ARG A 227 -17.34 -0.05 -6.51
CA ARG A 227 -18.69 -0.65 -6.41
C ARG A 227 -18.60 -2.00 -5.70
N SER A 228 -17.73 -2.90 -6.16
CA SER A 228 -17.51 -4.21 -5.55
C SER A 228 -17.18 -4.10 -4.06
N MET A 229 -16.34 -3.11 -3.70
CA MET A 229 -15.94 -2.89 -2.32
C MET A 229 -17.12 -2.36 -1.47
N ARG A 230 -17.89 -1.38 -1.97
CA ARG A 230 -19.09 -0.87 -1.29
C ARG A 230 -20.09 -1.99 -1.01
N ASP A 231 -20.34 -2.84 -2.01
CA ASP A 231 -21.27 -3.99 -1.87
C ASP A 231 -20.78 -4.97 -0.80
N ALA A 232 -19.46 -5.24 -0.78
CA ALA A 232 -18.87 -6.16 0.19
C ALA A 232 -19.02 -5.67 1.64
N VAL A 233 -18.89 -4.36 1.90
CA VAL A 233 -18.92 -3.80 3.26
C VAL A 233 -20.26 -3.14 3.63
N ALA A 234 -21.27 -3.14 2.76
CA ALA A 234 -22.56 -2.46 2.94
C ALA A 234 -23.29 -2.81 4.25
N ARG A 235 -23.14 -4.07 4.71
CA ARG A 235 -23.77 -4.58 5.92
C ARG A 235 -22.82 -4.69 7.11
N THR A 236 -21.78 -3.84 7.14
CA THR A 236 -20.81 -3.77 8.23
C THR A 236 -20.95 -2.47 9.01
N SER A 237 -20.14 -2.32 10.05
CA SER A 237 -20.04 -1.08 10.82
C SER A 237 -19.17 0.00 10.17
N PHE A 238 -18.65 -0.21 8.97
CA PHE A 238 -17.83 0.76 8.26
C PHE A 238 -18.57 2.09 8.04
N ARG A 239 -17.90 3.20 8.36
CA ARG A 239 -18.42 4.58 8.18
C ARG A 239 -17.34 5.52 7.63
N GLY A 240 -16.21 4.96 7.20
CA GLY A 240 -15.10 5.72 6.64
C GLY A 240 -15.29 6.10 5.18
N VAL A 241 -14.27 6.73 4.62
CA VAL A 241 -14.23 7.12 3.21
C VAL A 241 -13.54 6.01 2.39
N MET A 242 -14.11 5.72 1.22
CA MET A 242 -13.49 4.84 0.23
C MET A 242 -12.95 5.65 -0.94
N SER A 243 -11.75 5.29 -1.39
CA SER A 243 -11.16 5.85 -2.60
C SER A 243 -10.37 4.78 -3.36
N ALA A 244 -10.05 5.06 -4.62
CA ALA A 244 -9.15 4.24 -5.42
C ALA A 244 -7.90 5.05 -5.75
N ALA A 245 -6.74 4.48 -5.48
CA ALA A 245 -5.45 5.06 -5.85
C ALA A 245 -5.26 4.99 -7.37
N SER A 246 -4.43 5.88 -7.88
CA SER A 246 -4.13 6.00 -9.31
C SER A 246 -2.66 5.68 -9.57
N GLN A 247 -2.38 5.04 -10.71
CA GLN A 247 -1.02 4.92 -11.23
C GLN A 247 -0.43 6.30 -11.59
N ARG A 248 -1.27 7.27 -11.99
CA ARG A 248 -0.85 8.52 -12.64
C ARG A 248 -0.90 9.74 -11.74
N ALA A 249 -1.62 9.68 -10.62
CA ALA A 249 -1.80 10.79 -9.71
C ALA A 249 -1.52 10.40 -8.26
N VAL A 250 -1.03 11.37 -7.48
CA VAL A 250 -0.89 11.23 -6.04
C VAL A 250 -2.26 11.33 -5.38
N CYS A 251 -2.54 10.45 -4.42
CA CYS A 251 -3.75 10.43 -3.62
C CYS A 251 -3.42 10.65 -2.14
N GLY A 252 -4.27 11.35 -1.42
CA GLY A 252 -4.10 11.69 -0.01
C GLY A 252 -3.91 13.20 0.23
N PRO A 253 -3.59 13.65 1.47
CA PRO A 253 -3.29 12.80 2.61
C PRO A 253 -4.52 12.08 3.15
N PHE A 254 -4.38 10.79 3.41
CA PHE A 254 -5.30 10.03 4.23
C PHE A 254 -4.88 10.20 5.70
N THR A 255 -5.77 10.68 6.57
CA THR A 255 -5.41 11.03 7.94
C THR A 255 -6.04 10.09 8.96
N ALA A 256 -5.26 9.73 9.98
CA ALA A 256 -5.70 8.98 11.14
C ALA A 256 -5.32 9.72 12.43
N GLY A 257 -6.19 9.71 13.44
CA GLY A 257 -5.97 10.32 14.74
C GLY A 257 -7.25 10.79 15.39
N ARG A 258 -7.21 11.11 16.68
CA ARG A 258 -8.40 11.45 17.50
C ARG A 258 -9.24 12.64 16.99
N ASN A 259 -8.73 13.47 16.06
CA ASN A 259 -9.42 14.67 15.55
C ASN A 259 -10.07 14.49 14.15
N THR A 260 -10.01 13.30 13.53
CA THR A 260 -10.49 13.09 12.15
C THR A 260 -12.02 13.12 12.02
N ARG A 261 -12.79 12.88 13.11
CA ARG A 261 -14.25 12.95 13.08
C ARG A 261 -14.79 14.35 12.77
N ALA A 262 -14.10 15.42 13.21
CA ALA A 262 -14.50 16.80 12.93
C ALA A 262 -14.12 17.27 11.51
N ALA A 263 -12.99 16.83 10.97
CA ALA A 263 -12.51 17.23 9.65
C ALA A 263 -13.29 16.59 8.50
N VAL A 264 -13.74 15.33 8.66
CA VAL A 264 -14.56 14.63 7.63
C VAL A 264 -15.94 15.28 7.50
N ALA A 265 -16.56 15.69 8.62
CA ALA A 265 -17.83 16.40 8.59
C ALA A 265 -17.73 17.79 7.91
N ALA A 266 -16.60 18.49 8.09
CA ALA A 266 -16.37 19.80 7.47
C ALA A 266 -16.11 19.72 5.96
N SER A 267 -15.44 18.65 5.46
CA SER A 267 -15.19 18.48 4.02
C SER A 267 -16.43 18.01 3.24
N GLN A 268 -17.37 17.32 3.87
CA GLN A 268 -18.64 16.94 3.25
C GLN A 268 -19.58 18.14 3.11
N LEU A 269 -19.56 19.09 4.06
CA LEU A 269 -20.35 20.32 3.99
C LEU A 269 -19.86 21.32 2.92
N SER A 270 -18.62 21.25 2.48
CA SER A 270 -18.05 22.12 1.43
C SER A 270 -18.27 21.60 0.01
N LEU A 271 -18.85 20.40 -0.17
CA LEU A 271 -19.17 19.82 -1.47
C LEU A 271 -20.67 19.93 -1.82
N GLU A 272 -21.49 20.49 -0.92
CA GLU A 272 -22.95 20.71 -1.11
C GLU A 272 -23.31 22.21 -1.24
N LEU A 273 -22.35 23.09 -1.42
CA LEU A 273 -22.51 24.51 -1.78
C LEU A 273 -21.85 24.80 -3.13
#